data_3f27bd179ec61b51446cdaa345f8440f
#
_entry.id   3f27bd179ec61b51446cdaa345f8440f
#
_cell.length_a   1.000
_cell.length_b   1.000
_cell.length_c   1.000
_cell.angle_alpha   90.00
_cell.angle_beta   90.00
_cell.angle_gamma   90.00
#
_symmetry.space_group_name_H-M   'P 1'
#
loop_
_entity.id
_entity.type
_entity.pdbx_description
1 polymer ?
#
loop_
_entity_poly.entity_id
_entity_poly.type
_entity_poly.pdbx_seq_one_letter_code
_entity_poly.pdbx_strand_id
1 'polypeptide(L)'
;MFRAMMKLLNRTAAQVPTRKGSGGWRKPVDSPHMTLVGAYGSPYSIKMRAVLRYRRIPHRWVVRNSSEDQGFPEAPVPIIPVLVFHDGENGYSESMVDSSPQIMRLETDYSERSLLPTDPVVRFLDHLVEDYGDEWLTKVMYHYRWHHLYGEAIAKAGNMLPLMSDNQMDAEQHRAINEFITDRQMGRTALVGSTDLNRDVIEGSFVRLLTLLEDHLSQHQFLLGGRPARGDFGLFGQFSQLFFWEPDSSLIAAKCSPRSMIWAYQIDDLSSFEVDETKDWFTRDGLPSTLSALLCEIGRTYAPFLIANERALTAQESELICSIEGNEYRQTPFPYQLKCLNWIREAFGQLHEGDRKAVEQLLDGTGCELLLADPHG
;
A
#
# COMPACT_ATOMS: atom_id res chain seq x y z
N MET A 1 -19.47 10.83 -19.24
CA MET A 1 -19.07 12.01 -18.45
C MET A 1 -17.53 12.05 -18.27
N PHE A 2 -16.86 11.01 -17.80
CA PHE A 2 -15.41 10.93 -17.61
C PHE A 2 -14.60 11.24 -18.89
N ARG A 3 -14.97 10.68 -20.06
CA ARG A 3 -14.32 10.97 -21.36
C ARG A 3 -14.48 12.43 -21.83
N ALA A 4 -15.53 13.11 -21.43
CA ALA A 4 -15.76 14.52 -21.82
C ALA A 4 -14.91 15.48 -20.97
N MET A 5 -14.74 15.20 -19.69
CA MET A 5 -13.91 15.99 -18.77
C MET A 5 -12.41 15.82 -19.06
N MET A 6 -11.97 14.61 -19.40
CA MET A 6 -10.59 14.38 -19.87
C MET A 6 -10.28 15.09 -21.19
N LYS A 7 -11.29 15.31 -22.07
CA LYS A 7 -11.14 16.14 -23.27
C LYS A 7 -11.03 17.65 -22.98
N LEU A 8 -11.61 18.11 -21.87
CA LEU A 8 -11.45 19.51 -21.44
C LEU A 8 -10.05 19.76 -20.88
N LEU A 9 -9.54 18.84 -20.05
CA LEU A 9 -8.18 18.91 -19.49
C LEU A 9 -7.10 18.85 -20.58
N ASN A 10 -7.32 18.07 -21.64
CA ASN A 10 -6.39 17.98 -22.76
C ASN A 10 -6.47 19.17 -23.75
N ARG A 11 -7.49 20.02 -23.70
CA ARG A 11 -7.61 21.21 -24.57
C ARG A 11 -6.82 22.42 -24.08
N THR A 12 -6.53 22.51 -22.78
CA THR A 12 -5.74 23.61 -22.20
C THR A 12 -4.22 23.37 -22.23
N ALA A 13 -3.76 22.15 -22.50
CA ALA A 13 -2.31 21.83 -22.60
C ALA A 13 -1.64 22.30 -23.90
N ALA A 14 -2.36 22.91 -24.82
CA ALA A 14 -1.88 23.19 -26.18
C ALA A 14 -1.38 24.61 -26.40
N GLN A 15 -0.81 25.33 -25.43
CA GLN A 15 0.00 26.54 -25.69
C GLN A 15 0.79 27.01 -24.45
N VAL A 16 1.87 26.31 -24.12
CA VAL A 16 2.94 26.89 -23.28
C VAL A 16 4.14 27.14 -24.18
N PRO A 17 4.64 28.39 -24.32
CA PRO A 17 5.82 28.64 -25.13
C PRO A 17 7.06 28.01 -24.50
N THR A 18 7.72 27.15 -25.25
CA THR A 18 9.01 26.56 -24.87
C THR A 18 10.08 27.63 -24.78
N ARG A 19 10.51 27.94 -23.58
CA ARG A 19 11.71 28.74 -23.33
C ARG A 19 12.93 27.90 -23.71
N LYS A 20 13.56 28.20 -24.82
CA LYS A 20 14.89 27.67 -25.19
C LYS A 20 15.93 28.21 -24.20
N GLY A 21 16.25 27.45 -23.17
CA GLY A 21 17.40 27.71 -22.30
C GLY A 21 18.57 26.86 -22.79
N SER A 22 19.58 27.47 -23.34
CA SER A 22 20.86 26.84 -23.67
C SER A 22 21.71 26.67 -22.40
N GLY A 23 21.44 25.62 -21.65
CA GLY A 23 22.31 25.18 -20.54
C GLY A 23 22.64 23.72 -20.78
N GLY A 24 23.91 23.46 -21.07
CA GLY A 24 24.43 22.11 -21.33
C GLY A 24 24.40 21.24 -20.08
N TRP A 25 23.27 20.63 -19.82
CA TRP A 25 23.18 19.55 -18.87
C TRP A 25 23.79 18.30 -19.51
N ARG A 26 24.77 17.69 -18.83
CA ARG A 26 25.25 16.35 -19.25
C ARG A 26 24.04 15.42 -19.27
N LYS A 27 23.88 14.67 -20.37
CA LYS A 27 22.92 13.57 -20.41
C LYS A 27 23.16 12.71 -19.17
N PRO A 28 22.11 12.34 -18.37
CA PRO A 28 22.28 11.33 -17.37
C PRO A 28 22.88 10.09 -18.03
N VAL A 29 23.91 9.55 -17.43
CA VAL A 29 24.47 8.26 -17.81
C VAL A 29 23.39 7.26 -17.39
N ASP A 30 22.82 6.57 -18.33
CA ASP A 30 21.69 5.64 -18.25
C ASP A 30 20.30 6.30 -18.19
N SER A 31 19.56 6.14 -19.27
CA SER A 31 18.12 6.41 -19.30
C SER A 31 17.44 5.50 -18.29
N PRO A 32 16.47 5.98 -17.47
CA PRO A 32 15.77 5.11 -16.52
C PRO A 32 15.12 3.97 -17.30
N HIS A 33 15.26 2.72 -16.79
CA HIS A 33 14.68 1.54 -17.43
C HIS A 33 13.16 1.45 -17.25
N MET A 34 12.58 2.31 -16.38
CA MET A 34 11.16 2.35 -16.11
C MET A 34 10.69 3.72 -15.63
N THR A 35 9.37 3.93 -15.73
CA THR A 35 8.68 5.09 -15.16
C THR A 35 7.63 4.62 -14.16
N LEU A 36 7.64 5.17 -12.95
CA LEU A 36 6.59 4.99 -11.98
C LEU A 36 5.62 6.18 -12.06
N VAL A 37 4.39 5.94 -12.50
CA VAL A 37 3.33 6.94 -12.53
C VAL A 37 2.45 6.77 -11.31
N GLY A 38 2.35 7.78 -10.47
CA GLY A 38 1.63 7.70 -9.20
C GLY A 38 1.21 9.06 -8.66
N ALA A 39 0.84 9.11 -7.39
CA ALA A 39 0.48 10.34 -6.70
C ALA A 39 1.01 10.33 -5.26
N TYR A 40 1.38 11.51 -4.75
CA TYR A 40 1.88 11.65 -3.37
C TYR A 40 0.82 11.27 -2.32
N GLY A 41 -0.47 11.44 -2.62
CA GLY A 41 -1.59 11.07 -1.76
C GLY A 41 -2.04 9.61 -1.90
N SER A 42 -1.31 8.78 -2.67
CA SER A 42 -1.61 7.36 -2.84
C SER A 42 -0.62 6.51 -2.03
N PRO A 43 -1.08 5.72 -1.05
CA PRO A 43 -0.22 4.85 -0.25
C PRO A 43 0.57 3.86 -1.13
N TYR A 44 -0.09 3.25 -2.09
CA TYR A 44 0.53 2.27 -2.99
C TYR A 44 1.57 2.90 -3.92
N SER A 45 1.36 4.16 -4.34
CA SER A 45 2.36 4.89 -5.13
C SER A 45 3.61 5.20 -4.32
N ILE A 46 3.44 5.58 -3.06
CA ILE A 46 4.56 5.85 -2.14
C ILE A 46 5.27 4.55 -1.75
N LYS A 47 4.52 3.47 -1.51
CA LYS A 47 5.08 2.11 -1.32
C LYS A 47 6.02 1.76 -2.48
N MET A 48 5.57 1.83 -3.71
CA MET A 48 6.38 1.47 -4.88
C MET A 48 7.58 2.40 -5.10
N ARG A 49 7.42 3.70 -4.82
CA ARG A 49 8.54 4.64 -4.88
C ARG A 49 9.64 4.27 -3.87
N ALA A 50 9.28 3.91 -2.65
CA ALA A 50 10.22 3.48 -1.63
C ALA A 50 10.90 2.15 -1.99
N VAL A 51 10.15 1.18 -2.53
CA VAL A 51 10.69 -0.09 -3.05
C VAL A 51 11.75 0.15 -4.12
N LEU A 52 11.46 0.97 -5.12
CA LEU A 52 12.42 1.27 -6.21
C LEU A 52 13.68 1.98 -5.69
N ARG A 53 13.54 2.87 -4.70
CA ARG A 53 14.66 3.53 -4.02
C ARG A 53 15.51 2.52 -3.24
N TYR A 54 14.89 1.70 -2.40
CA TYR A 54 15.61 0.66 -1.64
C TYR A 54 16.36 -0.28 -2.59
N ARG A 55 15.73 -0.74 -3.65
CA ARG A 55 16.33 -1.65 -4.64
C ARG A 55 17.34 -0.97 -5.55
N ARG A 56 17.50 0.36 -5.44
CA ARG A 56 18.39 1.18 -6.29
C ARG A 56 18.12 0.98 -7.78
N ILE A 57 16.86 0.72 -8.14
CA ILE A 57 16.44 0.55 -9.54
C ILE A 57 16.25 1.94 -10.15
N PRO A 58 16.99 2.30 -11.22
CA PRO A 58 16.84 3.58 -11.90
C PRO A 58 15.43 3.75 -12.45
N HIS A 59 14.74 4.79 -12.02
CA HIS A 59 13.36 5.06 -12.44
C HIS A 59 13.08 6.55 -12.53
N ARG A 60 12.11 6.90 -13.38
CA ARG A 60 11.49 8.22 -13.41
C ARG A 60 10.22 8.21 -12.58
N TRP A 61 10.04 9.21 -11.72
CA TRP A 61 8.78 9.46 -11.05
C TRP A 61 7.95 10.47 -11.83
N VAL A 62 6.71 10.13 -12.16
CA VAL A 62 5.74 11.00 -12.84
C VAL A 62 4.47 11.07 -12.02
N VAL A 63 3.99 12.29 -11.77
CA VAL A 63 2.73 12.46 -11.04
C VAL A 63 1.55 12.29 -12.00
N ARG A 64 0.60 11.45 -11.62
CA ARG A 64 -0.63 11.20 -12.40
C ARG A 64 -1.39 12.49 -12.67
N ASN A 65 -1.83 12.68 -13.91
CA ASN A 65 -2.49 13.87 -14.44
C ASN A 65 -1.64 15.15 -14.48
N SER A 66 -0.34 15.07 -14.27
CA SER A 66 0.58 16.19 -14.54
C SER A 66 0.83 16.35 -16.04
N SER A 67 1.48 17.45 -16.42
CA SER A 67 1.91 17.66 -17.82
C SER A 67 2.89 16.60 -18.36
N GLU A 68 3.53 15.85 -17.46
CA GLU A 68 4.46 14.78 -17.80
C GLU A 68 3.78 13.40 -17.94
N ASP A 69 2.53 13.28 -17.50
CA ASP A 69 1.74 12.03 -17.55
C ASP A 69 1.09 11.84 -18.93
N GLN A 70 1.92 11.66 -19.94
CA GLN A 70 1.47 11.50 -21.32
C GLN A 70 2.40 10.61 -22.13
N GLY A 71 1.85 9.96 -23.15
CA GLY A 71 2.61 9.11 -24.07
C GLY A 71 2.93 7.72 -23.56
N PHE A 72 2.43 7.33 -22.38
CA PHE A 72 2.60 5.98 -21.83
C PHE A 72 1.58 4.99 -22.40
N PRO A 73 1.91 3.69 -22.46
CA PRO A 73 0.94 2.64 -22.77
C PRO A 73 -0.26 2.69 -21.83
N GLU A 74 -1.46 2.39 -22.34
CA GLU A 74 -2.66 2.35 -21.52
C GLU A 74 -2.55 1.24 -20.47
N ALA A 75 -2.81 1.58 -19.21
CA ALA A 75 -2.81 0.61 -18.13
C ALA A 75 -4.05 -0.30 -18.20
N PRO A 76 -3.97 -1.58 -17.81
CA PRO A 76 -5.09 -2.54 -17.87
C PRO A 76 -6.33 -2.07 -17.11
N VAL A 77 -6.14 -1.33 -16.02
CA VAL A 77 -7.19 -0.68 -15.21
C VAL A 77 -6.74 0.71 -14.80
N PRO A 78 -7.67 1.69 -14.65
CA PRO A 78 -7.35 3.08 -14.37
C PRO A 78 -7.06 3.33 -12.87
N ILE A 79 -6.09 2.62 -12.32
CA ILE A 79 -5.60 2.76 -10.94
C ILE A 79 -4.12 3.15 -10.92
N ILE A 80 -3.62 3.61 -9.80
CA ILE A 80 -2.21 3.91 -9.55
C ILE A 80 -1.71 3.09 -8.34
N PRO A 81 -0.39 2.79 -8.32
CA PRO A 81 0.66 3.17 -9.26
C PRO A 81 0.64 2.41 -10.57
N VAL A 82 1.13 3.03 -11.63
CA VAL A 82 1.43 2.35 -12.89
C VAL A 82 2.93 2.28 -13.06
N LEU A 83 3.46 1.08 -13.21
CA LEU A 83 4.85 0.84 -13.57
C LEU A 83 4.93 0.66 -15.09
N VAL A 84 5.65 1.54 -15.75
CA VAL A 84 5.83 1.55 -17.21
C VAL A 84 7.25 1.10 -17.53
N PHE A 85 7.39 0.01 -18.26
CA PHE A 85 8.68 -0.54 -18.67
C PHE A 85 9.14 0.08 -19.99
N HIS A 86 10.43 0.39 -20.10
CA HIS A 86 11.01 0.94 -21.31
C HIS A 86 11.53 -0.18 -22.22
N ASP A 87 11.45 0.03 -23.54
CA ASP A 87 11.92 -0.93 -24.55
C ASP A 87 13.42 -0.82 -24.87
N GLY A 88 14.11 0.17 -24.28
CA GLY A 88 15.52 0.43 -24.54
C GLY A 88 15.82 1.36 -25.73
N GLU A 89 14.80 1.71 -26.54
CA GLU A 89 14.94 2.54 -27.76
C GLU A 89 14.15 3.87 -27.69
N ASN A 90 13.99 4.44 -26.48
CA ASN A 90 13.15 5.62 -26.19
C ASN A 90 11.63 5.38 -26.31
N GLY A 91 11.19 4.13 -26.39
CA GLY A 91 9.79 3.71 -26.33
C GLY A 91 9.44 2.98 -25.02
N TYR A 92 8.25 2.42 -25.00
CA TYR A 92 7.71 1.68 -23.86
C TYR A 92 7.20 0.31 -24.32
N SER A 93 7.47 -0.73 -23.53
CA SER A 93 7.03 -2.11 -23.84
C SER A 93 5.67 -2.44 -23.24
N GLU A 94 5.46 -2.09 -21.96
CA GLU A 94 4.22 -2.43 -21.24
C GLU A 94 3.95 -1.48 -20.09
N SER A 95 2.69 -1.51 -19.58
CA SER A 95 2.27 -0.87 -18.34
C SER A 95 1.67 -1.90 -17.40
N MET A 96 2.08 -1.87 -16.15
CA MET A 96 1.61 -2.77 -15.10
C MET A 96 1.04 -1.98 -13.93
N VAL A 97 -0.05 -2.47 -13.35
CA VAL A 97 -0.68 -1.93 -12.14
C VAL A 97 -0.67 -2.97 -11.02
N ASP A 98 -1.03 -2.55 -9.81
CA ASP A 98 -1.08 -3.38 -8.60
C ASP A 98 0.31 -3.61 -7.99
N SER A 99 0.51 -3.03 -6.79
CA SER A 99 1.84 -2.93 -6.18
C SER A 99 2.47 -4.28 -5.82
N SER A 100 1.69 -5.26 -5.36
CA SER A 100 2.23 -6.57 -4.99
C SER A 100 2.72 -7.38 -6.20
N PRO A 101 1.96 -7.51 -7.31
CA PRO A 101 2.48 -8.04 -8.56
C PRO A 101 3.66 -7.25 -9.15
N GLN A 102 3.66 -5.89 -9.02
CA GLN A 102 4.79 -5.07 -9.46
C GLN A 102 6.08 -5.43 -8.70
N ILE A 103 6.01 -5.61 -7.37
CA ILE A 103 7.15 -6.06 -6.57
C ILE A 103 7.64 -7.44 -7.05
N MET A 104 6.74 -8.40 -7.25
CA MET A 104 7.10 -9.74 -7.71
C MET A 104 7.74 -9.73 -9.11
N ARG A 105 7.31 -8.84 -10.00
CA ARG A 105 7.96 -8.63 -11.29
C ARG A 105 9.38 -8.07 -11.12
N LEU A 106 9.57 -7.10 -10.22
CA LEU A 106 10.89 -6.56 -9.92
C LEU A 106 11.81 -7.61 -9.27
N GLU A 107 11.29 -8.53 -8.46
CA GLU A 107 12.03 -9.65 -7.90
C GLU A 107 12.55 -10.63 -8.98
N THR A 108 11.76 -10.80 -10.05
CA THR A 108 12.15 -11.63 -11.20
C THR A 108 13.21 -10.94 -12.08
N ASP A 109 13.06 -9.64 -12.31
CA ASP A 109 13.89 -8.90 -13.25
C ASP A 109 15.23 -8.45 -12.64
N TYR A 110 15.31 -8.32 -11.30
CA TYR A 110 16.47 -7.81 -10.57
C TYR A 110 16.80 -8.71 -9.38
N SER A 111 18.01 -9.24 -9.31
CA SER A 111 18.45 -10.15 -8.25
C SER A 111 18.95 -9.42 -6.99
N GLU A 112 19.44 -8.18 -7.12
CA GLU A 112 20.04 -7.45 -6.01
C GLU A 112 19.01 -6.86 -5.07
N ARG A 113 19.35 -6.78 -3.77
CA ARG A 113 18.55 -6.14 -2.74
C ARG A 113 17.10 -6.63 -2.71
N SER A 114 16.92 -7.97 -2.86
CA SER A 114 15.62 -8.64 -2.80
C SER A 114 14.83 -8.27 -1.53
N LEU A 115 13.51 -8.26 -1.64
CA LEU A 115 12.56 -8.07 -0.55
C LEU A 115 11.99 -9.39 -0.04
N LEU A 116 12.42 -10.51 -0.60
CA LEU A 116 11.88 -11.84 -0.28
C LEU A 116 12.79 -12.55 0.72
N PRO A 117 12.35 -12.81 1.96
CA PRO A 117 13.06 -13.64 2.90
C PRO A 117 13.47 -14.99 2.29
N THR A 118 14.67 -15.45 2.63
CA THR A 118 15.22 -16.70 2.10
C THR A 118 14.53 -17.94 2.67
N ASP A 119 14.11 -17.90 3.95
CA ASP A 119 13.30 -18.96 4.56
C ASP A 119 11.86 -18.92 4.00
N PRO A 120 11.34 -20.00 3.38
CA PRO A 120 10.00 -20.03 2.79
C PRO A 120 8.87 -19.75 3.79
N VAL A 121 9.04 -20.15 5.05
CA VAL A 121 8.07 -19.90 6.12
C VAL A 121 8.02 -18.41 6.45
N VAL A 122 9.16 -17.79 6.64
CA VAL A 122 9.28 -16.35 6.91
C VAL A 122 8.76 -15.52 5.72
N ARG A 123 9.05 -15.98 4.49
CA ARG A 123 8.52 -15.37 3.26
C ARG A 123 6.99 -15.43 3.16
N PHE A 124 6.39 -16.51 3.64
CA PHE A 124 4.92 -16.61 3.73
C PHE A 124 4.36 -15.62 4.76
N LEU A 125 4.99 -15.52 5.94
CA LEU A 125 4.58 -14.53 6.96
C LEU A 125 4.74 -13.10 6.44
N ASP A 126 5.81 -12.81 5.68
CA ASP A 126 6.00 -11.52 5.00
C ASP A 126 4.85 -11.18 4.04
N HIS A 127 4.42 -12.18 3.24
CA HIS A 127 3.27 -12.01 2.35
C HIS A 127 1.99 -11.65 3.14
N LEU A 128 1.74 -12.35 4.23
CA LEU A 128 0.57 -12.08 5.07
C LEU A 128 0.62 -10.68 5.70
N VAL A 129 1.79 -10.23 6.14
CA VAL A 129 1.98 -8.88 6.69
C VAL A 129 1.84 -7.80 5.61
N GLU A 130 2.39 -8.03 4.41
CA GLU A 130 2.20 -7.11 3.27
C GLU A 130 0.72 -6.93 2.94
N ASP A 131 0.00 -8.04 2.78
CA ASP A 131 -1.42 -8.05 2.42
C ASP A 131 -2.29 -7.36 3.49
N TYR A 132 -2.02 -7.62 4.78
CA TYR A 132 -2.64 -6.88 5.88
C TYR A 132 -2.37 -5.38 5.80
N GLY A 133 -1.14 -4.99 5.53
CA GLY A 133 -0.74 -3.60 5.36
C GLY A 133 -1.49 -2.93 4.21
N ASP A 134 -1.58 -3.58 3.08
CA ASP A 134 -2.24 -3.04 1.90
C ASP A 134 -3.77 -2.99 2.04
N GLU A 135 -4.40 -4.01 2.64
CA GLU A 135 -5.85 -4.16 2.58
C GLU A 135 -6.59 -3.78 3.88
N TRP A 136 -6.01 -4.06 5.05
CA TRP A 136 -6.62 -3.65 6.32
C TRP A 136 -6.27 -2.20 6.66
N LEU A 137 -4.99 -1.82 6.60
CA LEU A 137 -4.59 -0.47 6.95
C LEU A 137 -5.09 0.59 5.97
N THR A 138 -5.44 0.21 4.75
CA THR A 138 -6.12 1.14 3.83
C THR A 138 -7.45 1.63 4.40
N LYS A 139 -8.17 0.81 5.20
CA LYS A 139 -9.40 1.21 5.89
C LYS A 139 -9.11 2.26 6.96
N VAL A 140 -8.04 2.08 7.71
CA VAL A 140 -7.56 3.04 8.73
C VAL A 140 -7.18 4.36 8.07
N MET A 141 -6.35 4.32 7.01
CA MET A 141 -5.94 5.50 6.26
C MET A 141 -7.14 6.25 5.68
N TYR A 142 -8.06 5.53 5.07
CA TYR A 142 -9.26 6.09 4.50
C TYR A 142 -10.15 6.74 5.56
N HIS A 143 -10.29 6.08 6.72
CA HIS A 143 -11.06 6.56 7.85
C HIS A 143 -10.55 7.92 8.33
N TYR A 144 -9.26 8.05 8.63
CA TYR A 144 -8.68 9.31 9.09
C TYR A 144 -8.68 10.41 8.04
N ARG A 145 -8.60 10.07 6.76
CA ARG A 145 -8.60 11.04 5.67
C ARG A 145 -9.99 11.54 5.30
N TRP A 146 -11.00 10.68 5.32
CA TRP A 146 -12.29 10.97 4.71
C TRP A 146 -13.48 10.91 5.66
N HIS A 147 -13.33 10.34 6.86
CA HIS A 147 -14.46 10.08 7.76
C HIS A 147 -14.29 10.64 9.18
N HIS A 148 -13.14 10.44 9.82
CA HIS A 148 -12.91 10.71 11.25
C HIS A 148 -13.30 12.13 11.70
N LEU A 149 -12.72 13.15 11.07
CA LEU A 149 -13.09 14.56 11.26
C LEU A 149 -13.60 15.11 9.92
N TYR A 150 -14.80 14.72 9.58
CA TYR A 150 -15.41 14.90 8.27
C TYR A 150 -15.18 16.28 7.63
N GLY A 151 -15.45 17.38 8.35
CA GLY A 151 -15.31 18.74 7.81
C GLY A 151 -13.86 19.16 7.56
N GLU A 152 -12.95 18.87 8.51
CA GLU A 152 -11.56 19.31 8.46
C GLU A 152 -10.71 18.43 7.56
N ALA A 153 -10.89 17.12 7.65
CA ALA A 153 -10.14 16.15 6.83
C ALA A 153 -10.48 16.32 5.34
N ILE A 154 -11.77 16.47 4.99
CA ILE A 154 -12.18 16.74 3.62
C ILE A 154 -11.63 18.08 3.12
N ALA A 155 -11.70 19.13 3.91
CA ALA A 155 -11.16 20.42 3.53
C ALA A 155 -9.66 20.34 3.23
N LYS A 156 -8.90 19.61 4.06
CA LYS A 156 -7.47 19.39 3.84
C LYS A 156 -7.21 18.55 2.59
N ALA A 157 -7.74 17.32 2.51
CA ALA A 157 -7.50 16.42 1.41
C ALA A 157 -8.02 16.97 0.08
N GLY A 158 -9.23 17.53 0.07
CA GLY A 158 -9.81 18.15 -1.11
C GLY A 158 -9.00 19.33 -1.63
N ASN A 159 -8.40 20.13 -0.75
CA ASN A 159 -7.56 21.26 -1.16
C ASN A 159 -6.17 20.82 -1.66
N MET A 160 -5.57 19.79 -1.08
CA MET A 160 -4.19 19.41 -1.38
C MET A 160 -4.07 18.44 -2.57
N LEU A 161 -4.97 17.46 -2.68
CA LEU A 161 -4.87 16.42 -3.70
C LEU A 161 -4.90 16.94 -5.15
N PRO A 162 -5.74 17.92 -5.52
CA PRO A 162 -5.71 18.51 -6.86
C PRO A 162 -4.36 19.11 -7.22
N LEU A 163 -3.77 19.87 -6.29
CA LEU A 163 -2.51 20.58 -6.48
C LEU A 163 -1.29 19.67 -6.66
N MET A 164 -1.43 18.37 -6.40
CA MET A 164 -0.35 17.40 -6.63
C MET A 164 0.00 17.25 -8.11
N SER A 165 -0.99 17.34 -9.00
CA SER A 165 -0.77 17.21 -10.44
C SER A 165 -0.30 18.51 -11.08
N ASP A 166 -0.81 19.64 -10.60
CA ASP A 166 -0.40 20.98 -11.03
C ASP A 166 -0.65 21.98 -9.88
N ASN A 167 0.41 22.45 -9.26
CA ASN A 167 0.32 23.43 -8.17
C ASN A 167 0.09 24.88 -8.69
N GLN A 168 0.05 25.09 -10.00
CA GLN A 168 -0.20 26.37 -10.65
C GLN A 168 -1.61 26.45 -11.29
N MET A 169 -2.45 25.41 -11.10
CA MET A 169 -3.82 25.44 -11.62
C MET A 169 -4.60 26.63 -11.07
N ASP A 170 -5.50 27.16 -11.87
CA ASP A 170 -6.34 28.28 -11.44
C ASP A 170 -7.41 27.84 -10.41
N ALA A 171 -8.04 28.82 -9.77
CA ALA A 171 -9.01 28.58 -8.70
C ALA A 171 -10.29 27.86 -9.17
N GLU A 172 -10.68 27.98 -10.43
CA GLU A 172 -11.85 27.31 -10.98
C GLU A 172 -11.53 25.82 -11.24
N GLN A 173 -10.40 25.53 -11.85
CA GLN A 173 -9.91 24.18 -12.06
C GLN A 173 -9.69 23.45 -10.71
N HIS A 174 -9.05 24.11 -9.75
CA HIS A 174 -8.85 23.59 -8.40
C HIS A 174 -10.15 23.16 -7.74
N ARG A 175 -11.16 24.05 -7.77
CA ARG A 175 -12.48 23.78 -7.18
C ARG A 175 -13.17 22.59 -7.84
N ALA A 176 -13.18 22.55 -9.17
CA ALA A 176 -13.83 21.47 -9.91
C ALA A 176 -13.18 20.09 -9.63
N ILE A 177 -11.85 20.03 -9.52
CA ILE A 177 -11.13 18.80 -9.20
C ILE A 177 -11.34 18.41 -7.74
N ASN A 178 -11.35 19.38 -6.81
CA ASN A 178 -11.65 19.16 -5.40
C ASN A 178 -13.04 18.53 -5.22
N GLU A 179 -14.07 19.13 -5.79
CA GLU A 179 -15.44 18.60 -5.75
C GLU A 179 -15.50 17.17 -6.31
N PHE A 180 -14.89 16.94 -7.47
CA PHE A 180 -14.86 15.61 -8.08
C PHE A 180 -14.16 14.56 -7.21
N ILE A 181 -12.99 14.87 -6.65
CA ILE A 181 -12.24 13.94 -5.80
C ILE A 181 -13.02 13.67 -4.53
N THR A 182 -13.56 14.69 -3.89
CA THR A 182 -14.32 14.59 -2.64
C THR A 182 -15.55 13.71 -2.83
N ASP A 183 -16.40 14.03 -3.82
CA ASP A 183 -17.60 13.25 -4.11
C ASP A 183 -17.27 11.77 -4.43
N ARG A 184 -16.24 11.55 -5.24
CA ARG A 184 -15.80 10.20 -5.59
C ARG A 184 -15.35 9.42 -4.37
N GLN A 185 -14.62 10.03 -3.47
CA GLN A 185 -14.11 9.34 -2.28
C GLN A 185 -15.23 9.15 -1.25
N MET A 186 -16.05 10.13 -1.00
CA MET A 186 -17.18 10.01 -0.08
C MET A 186 -18.17 8.92 -0.51
N GLY A 187 -18.40 8.77 -1.82
CA GLY A 187 -19.24 7.69 -2.37
C GLY A 187 -18.66 6.27 -2.19
N ARG A 188 -17.44 6.13 -1.67
CA ARG A 188 -16.76 4.84 -1.45
C ARG A 188 -16.64 4.43 0.02
N THR A 189 -17.14 5.22 0.94
CA THR A 189 -17.01 4.97 2.39
C THR A 189 -17.50 3.59 2.79
N ALA A 190 -18.71 3.19 2.34
CA ALA A 190 -19.28 1.87 2.59
C ALA A 190 -18.47 0.73 1.94
N LEU A 191 -17.91 0.96 0.74
CA LEU A 191 -17.06 -0.03 0.04
C LEU A 191 -15.75 -0.28 0.77
N VAL A 192 -15.15 0.77 1.34
CA VAL A 192 -13.91 0.66 2.13
C VAL A 192 -14.19 0.18 3.56
N GLY A 193 -15.41 0.31 4.03
CA GLY A 193 -15.83 -0.04 5.38
C GLY A 193 -15.59 1.06 6.42
N SER A 194 -15.27 2.28 5.98
CA SER A 194 -15.08 3.43 6.88
C SER A 194 -16.42 4.11 7.18
N THR A 195 -17.11 3.63 8.20
CA THR A 195 -18.44 4.07 8.63
C THR A 195 -18.46 4.32 10.15
N ASP A 196 -19.49 5.02 10.64
CA ASP A 196 -19.65 5.23 12.08
C ASP A 196 -19.80 3.93 12.87
N LEU A 197 -20.46 2.92 12.27
CA LEU A 197 -20.60 1.59 12.88
C LEU A 197 -19.22 0.92 13.09
N ASN A 198 -18.31 1.05 12.13
CA ASN A 198 -17.01 0.38 12.14
C ASN A 198 -15.92 1.20 12.85
N ARG A 199 -16.23 2.41 13.29
CA ARG A 199 -15.26 3.36 13.87
C ARG A 199 -14.39 2.74 14.95
N ASP A 200 -15.00 2.15 15.97
CA ASP A 200 -14.30 1.61 17.14
C ASP A 200 -13.36 0.47 16.76
N VAL A 201 -13.76 -0.36 15.78
CA VAL A 201 -12.93 -1.44 15.25
C VAL A 201 -11.71 -0.87 14.51
N ILE A 202 -11.93 0.11 13.65
CA ILE A 202 -10.86 0.70 12.81
C ILE A 202 -9.87 1.47 13.69
N GLU A 203 -10.35 2.39 14.52
CA GLU A 203 -9.49 3.20 15.40
C GLU A 203 -8.79 2.34 16.46
N GLY A 204 -9.50 1.37 17.04
CA GLY A 204 -8.93 0.43 18.01
C GLY A 204 -7.82 -0.45 17.40
N SER A 205 -8.02 -0.96 16.19
CA SER A 205 -7.00 -1.74 15.49
C SER A 205 -5.73 -0.93 15.21
N PHE A 206 -5.88 0.33 14.86
CA PHE A 206 -4.75 1.23 14.62
C PHE A 206 -3.90 1.45 15.89
N VAL A 207 -4.56 1.75 17.01
CA VAL A 207 -3.85 1.98 18.28
C VAL A 207 -3.14 0.72 18.77
N ARG A 208 -3.79 -0.47 18.65
CA ARG A 208 -3.14 -1.75 19.00
C ARG A 208 -1.95 -2.04 18.13
N LEU A 209 -2.08 -1.89 16.81
CA LEU A 209 -0.95 -2.05 15.87
C LEU A 209 0.22 -1.13 16.23
N LEU A 210 -0.04 0.15 16.50
CA LEU A 210 1.01 1.10 16.90
C LEU A 210 1.71 0.64 18.19
N THR A 211 0.97 0.16 19.18
CA THR A 211 1.54 -0.34 20.44
C THR A 211 2.43 -1.55 20.20
N LEU A 212 2.01 -2.49 19.38
CA LEU A 212 2.79 -3.68 19.01
C LEU A 212 4.07 -3.31 18.26
N LEU A 213 3.98 -2.36 17.34
CA LEU A 213 5.14 -1.88 16.60
C LEU A 213 6.11 -1.09 17.46
N GLU A 214 5.65 -0.33 18.46
CA GLU A 214 6.53 0.36 19.41
C GLU A 214 7.42 -0.63 20.17
N ASP A 215 6.84 -1.75 20.61
CA ASP A 215 7.58 -2.82 21.27
C ASP A 215 8.54 -3.53 20.28
N HIS A 216 8.04 -3.91 19.12
CA HIS A 216 8.82 -4.60 18.09
C HIS A 216 10.03 -3.76 17.64
N LEU A 217 9.80 -2.50 17.25
CA LEU A 217 10.83 -1.59 16.75
C LEU A 217 11.78 -1.09 17.85
N SER A 218 11.52 -1.36 19.12
CA SER A 218 12.48 -1.15 20.19
C SER A 218 13.63 -2.17 20.17
N GLN A 219 13.44 -3.30 19.50
CA GLN A 219 14.34 -4.45 19.50
C GLN A 219 14.86 -4.78 18.09
N HIS A 220 14.09 -4.48 17.04
CA HIS A 220 14.36 -4.86 15.66
C HIS A 220 14.26 -3.66 14.72
N GLN A 221 15.10 -3.62 13.71
CA GLN A 221 15.16 -2.51 12.76
C GLN A 221 14.00 -2.55 11.75
N PHE A 222 13.62 -3.76 11.33
CA PHE A 222 12.53 -4.02 10.40
C PHE A 222 11.64 -5.15 10.94
N LEU A 223 10.49 -5.34 10.33
CA LEU A 223 9.50 -6.33 10.81
C LEU A 223 10.04 -7.76 10.86
N LEU A 224 10.92 -8.10 9.93
CA LEU A 224 11.46 -9.45 9.83
C LEU A 224 12.97 -9.54 10.09
N GLY A 225 13.54 -8.56 10.78
CA GLY A 225 14.94 -8.61 11.23
C GLY A 225 15.80 -7.42 10.85
N GLY A 226 16.97 -7.68 10.27
CA GLY A 226 18.01 -6.67 10.00
C GLY A 226 17.91 -6.03 8.60
N ARG A 227 16.99 -6.45 7.74
CA ARG A 227 16.75 -5.85 6.43
C ARG A 227 15.26 -5.82 6.09
N PRO A 228 14.81 -4.85 5.27
CA PRO A 228 13.39 -4.73 4.96
C PRO A 228 12.91 -5.86 4.06
N ALA A 229 11.64 -6.21 4.20
CA ALA A 229 10.88 -7.13 3.37
C ALA A 229 9.62 -6.45 2.81
N ARG A 230 8.79 -7.15 2.05
CA ARG A 230 7.58 -6.57 1.43
C ARG A 230 6.61 -6.03 2.48
N GLY A 231 6.47 -6.72 3.61
CA GLY A 231 5.60 -6.31 4.72
C GLY A 231 5.96 -4.94 5.27
N ASP A 232 7.26 -4.60 5.36
CA ASP A 232 7.70 -3.26 5.76
C ASP A 232 7.16 -2.19 4.81
N PHE A 233 7.23 -2.42 3.51
CA PHE A 233 6.73 -1.47 2.51
C PHE A 233 5.20 -1.45 2.42
N GLY A 234 4.52 -2.56 2.68
CA GLY A 234 3.06 -2.63 2.78
C GLY A 234 2.53 -1.73 3.89
N LEU A 235 3.06 -1.89 5.10
CA LEU A 235 2.71 -1.02 6.23
C LEU A 235 3.13 0.44 5.97
N PHE A 236 4.36 0.65 5.48
CA PHE A 236 4.88 1.99 5.19
C PHE A 236 4.00 2.75 4.20
N GLY A 237 3.48 2.12 3.16
CA GLY A 237 2.60 2.76 2.20
C GLY A 237 1.45 3.50 2.90
N GLN A 238 0.74 2.84 3.80
CA GLN A 238 -0.35 3.43 4.57
C GLN A 238 0.14 4.42 5.63
N PHE A 239 1.21 4.08 6.34
CA PHE A 239 1.80 4.97 7.36
C PHE A 239 2.33 6.26 6.78
N SER A 240 2.84 6.26 5.55
CA SER A 240 3.25 7.48 4.85
C SER A 240 2.09 8.49 4.74
N GLN A 241 0.87 8.00 4.63
CA GLN A 241 -0.32 8.82 4.57
C GLN A 241 -0.79 9.19 6.00
N LEU A 242 -0.91 8.21 6.87
CA LEU A 242 -1.38 8.39 8.26
C LEU A 242 -0.47 9.28 9.10
N PHE A 243 0.85 9.25 8.87
CA PHE A 243 1.80 10.00 9.70
C PHE A 243 2.20 11.34 9.12
N PHE A 244 2.25 11.47 7.79
CA PHE A 244 2.77 12.67 7.14
C PHE A 244 1.65 13.58 6.61
N TRP A 245 0.44 13.03 6.43
CA TRP A 245 -0.66 13.78 5.84
C TRP A 245 -1.80 14.07 6.81
N GLU A 246 -2.14 13.13 7.70
CA GLU A 246 -3.32 13.21 8.54
C GLU A 246 -2.93 13.62 9.98
N PRO A 247 -3.33 14.83 10.46
CA PRO A 247 -2.85 15.38 11.73
C PRO A 247 -3.25 14.50 12.93
N ASP A 248 -4.47 13.96 12.97
CA ASP A 248 -4.96 13.21 14.12
C ASP A 248 -4.29 11.86 14.24
N SER A 249 -4.21 11.10 13.17
CA SER A 249 -3.48 9.82 13.18
C SER A 249 -1.98 10.03 13.43
N SER A 250 -1.40 11.11 12.93
CA SER A 250 -0.03 11.51 13.23
C SER A 250 0.18 11.77 14.73
N LEU A 251 -0.75 12.51 15.37
CA LEU A 251 -0.68 12.78 16.80
C LEU A 251 -0.88 11.51 17.64
N ILE A 252 -1.77 10.61 17.22
CA ILE A 252 -1.94 9.29 17.86
C ILE A 252 -0.65 8.50 17.75
N ALA A 253 -0.06 8.41 16.55
CA ALA A 253 1.21 7.71 16.35
C ALA A 253 2.34 8.29 17.19
N ALA A 254 2.47 9.61 17.27
CA ALA A 254 3.48 10.26 18.09
C ALA A 254 3.35 9.94 19.58
N LYS A 255 2.14 9.69 20.06
CA LYS A 255 1.87 9.32 21.46
C LYS A 255 2.05 7.83 21.72
N CYS A 256 1.60 6.97 20.79
CA CYS A 256 1.56 5.52 20.99
C CYS A 256 2.84 4.82 20.48
N SER A 257 3.44 5.32 19.40
CA SER A 257 4.59 4.68 18.76
C SER A 257 5.47 5.70 18.04
N PRO A 258 6.26 6.51 18.78
CA PRO A 258 7.23 7.41 18.17
C PRO A 258 8.26 6.66 17.31
N ARG A 259 8.58 5.40 17.64
CA ARG A 259 9.47 4.56 16.82
C ARG A 259 8.89 4.27 15.45
N SER A 260 7.60 3.96 15.34
CA SER A 260 6.94 3.74 14.05
C SER A 260 6.99 4.99 13.16
N MET A 261 6.88 6.19 13.74
CA MET A 261 7.04 7.43 12.97
C MET A 261 8.46 7.60 12.41
N ILE A 262 9.48 7.40 13.25
CA ILE A 262 10.87 7.48 12.80
C ILE A 262 11.19 6.38 11.79
N TRP A 263 10.71 5.17 12.02
CA TRP A 263 10.84 4.06 11.10
C TRP A 263 10.21 4.38 9.73
N ALA A 264 9.02 4.99 9.69
CA ALA A 264 8.38 5.39 8.45
C ALA A 264 9.20 6.46 7.68
N TYR A 265 9.80 7.43 8.37
CA TYR A 265 10.74 8.37 7.75
C TYR A 265 11.97 7.67 7.15
N GLN A 266 12.47 6.62 7.81
CA GLN A 266 13.58 5.84 7.28
C GLN A 266 13.19 5.02 6.05
N ILE A 267 12.02 4.36 6.07
CA ILE A 267 11.54 3.54 4.95
C ILE A 267 11.28 4.38 3.69
N ASP A 268 10.89 5.66 3.81
CA ASP A 268 10.65 6.52 2.63
C ASP A 268 11.86 6.57 1.69
N ASP A 269 13.07 6.56 2.24
CA ASP A 269 14.29 6.52 1.42
C ASP A 269 15.40 5.65 2.03
N LEU A 270 15.40 4.39 1.68
CA LEU A 270 16.47 3.43 1.99
C LEU A 270 17.50 3.29 0.84
N SER A 271 17.61 4.28 -0.06
CA SER A 271 18.57 4.22 -1.17
C SER A 271 20.04 4.16 -0.70
N SER A 272 20.34 4.79 0.43
CA SER A 272 21.66 4.77 1.06
C SER A 272 21.86 3.62 2.07
N PHE A 273 20.80 2.86 2.39
CA PHE A 273 20.91 1.73 3.31
C PHE A 273 21.80 0.64 2.70
N GLU A 274 22.82 0.21 3.43
CA GLU A 274 23.66 -0.91 3.02
C GLU A 274 23.17 -2.21 3.67
N VAL A 275 22.98 -3.23 2.85
CA VAL A 275 22.60 -4.57 3.32
C VAL A 275 23.81 -5.18 4.03
N ASP A 276 23.63 -5.47 5.31
CA ASP A 276 24.63 -6.18 6.12
C ASP A 276 24.26 -7.66 6.15
N GLU A 277 25.01 -8.49 5.44
CA GLU A 277 24.76 -9.94 5.36
C GLU A 277 24.83 -10.65 6.72
N THR A 278 25.41 -10.01 7.75
CA THR A 278 25.44 -10.53 9.12
C THR A 278 24.16 -10.22 9.90
N LYS A 279 23.29 -9.36 9.35
CA LYS A 279 22.00 -8.93 9.91
C LYS A 279 20.90 -9.16 8.90
N ASP A 280 20.67 -10.39 8.56
CA ASP A 280 19.64 -10.78 7.59
C ASP A 280 18.25 -10.87 8.22
N TRP A 281 17.31 -11.40 7.49
CA TRP A 281 15.97 -11.72 8.00
C TRP A 281 16.03 -12.83 9.06
N PHE A 282 15.04 -12.86 9.92
CA PHE A 282 14.85 -13.98 10.85
C PHE A 282 14.75 -15.30 10.09
N THR A 283 15.10 -16.38 10.76
CA THR A 283 14.75 -17.74 10.37
C THR A 283 13.50 -18.18 11.13
N ARG A 284 12.81 -19.23 10.67
CA ARG A 284 11.61 -19.76 11.33
C ARG A 284 11.81 -20.12 12.81
N ASP A 285 13.02 -20.55 13.18
CA ASP A 285 13.37 -20.93 14.55
C ASP A 285 13.76 -19.74 15.45
N GLY A 286 13.92 -18.55 14.85
CA GLY A 286 14.36 -17.32 15.52
C GLY A 286 13.33 -16.20 15.52
N LEU A 287 12.06 -16.50 15.27
CA LEU A 287 11.01 -15.48 15.24
C LEU A 287 10.75 -14.89 16.63
N PRO A 288 10.74 -13.56 16.79
CA PRO A 288 10.49 -12.93 18.08
C PRO A 288 9.00 -13.00 18.45
N SER A 289 8.72 -13.00 19.74
CA SER A 289 7.34 -12.98 20.27
C SER A 289 6.55 -11.74 19.83
N THR A 290 7.23 -10.65 19.56
CA THR A 290 6.63 -9.41 19.04
C THR A 290 6.06 -9.60 17.63
N LEU A 291 6.66 -10.44 16.79
CA LEU A 291 6.08 -10.83 15.50
C LEU A 291 4.84 -11.71 15.69
N SER A 292 4.86 -12.66 16.62
CA SER A 292 3.68 -13.47 16.96
C SER A 292 2.52 -12.60 17.45
N ALA A 293 2.80 -11.55 18.22
CA ALA A 293 1.80 -10.58 18.65
C ALA A 293 1.19 -9.79 17.48
N LEU A 294 2.00 -9.44 16.47
CA LEU A 294 1.51 -8.82 15.23
C LEU A 294 0.61 -9.80 14.43
N LEU A 295 0.99 -11.07 14.32
CA LEU A 295 0.16 -12.10 13.70
C LEU A 295 -1.19 -12.27 14.43
N CYS A 296 -1.20 -12.20 15.76
CA CYS A 296 -2.45 -12.21 16.54
C CYS A 296 -3.34 -10.98 16.23
N GLU A 297 -2.78 -9.79 15.97
CA GLU A 297 -3.58 -8.64 15.55
C GLU A 297 -4.16 -8.81 14.14
N ILE A 298 -3.40 -9.39 13.21
CA ILE A 298 -3.87 -9.75 11.87
C ILE A 298 -5.02 -10.75 11.96
N GLY A 299 -4.85 -11.81 12.75
CA GLY A 299 -5.87 -12.83 12.95
C GLY A 299 -7.13 -12.32 13.66
N ARG A 300 -6.98 -11.33 14.53
CA ARG A 300 -8.08 -10.68 15.27
C ARG A 300 -8.96 -9.80 14.39
N THR A 301 -8.38 -9.12 13.41
CA THR A 301 -9.05 -8.08 12.63
C THR A 301 -9.24 -8.49 11.16
N TYR A 302 -8.16 -8.81 10.49
CA TYR A 302 -8.16 -9.02 9.06
C TYR A 302 -8.69 -10.40 8.65
N ALA A 303 -8.34 -11.46 9.37
CA ALA A 303 -8.79 -12.80 9.03
C ALA A 303 -10.33 -12.94 9.08
N PRO A 304 -11.04 -12.57 10.15
CA PRO A 304 -12.49 -12.67 10.16
C PRO A 304 -13.17 -11.83 9.10
N PHE A 305 -12.58 -10.67 8.76
CA PHE A 305 -13.05 -9.80 7.69
C PHE A 305 -12.93 -10.49 6.31
N LEU A 306 -11.77 -11.06 5.96
CA LEU A 306 -11.57 -11.74 4.67
C LEU A 306 -12.51 -12.94 4.50
N ILE A 307 -12.68 -13.76 5.55
CA ILE A 307 -13.59 -14.91 5.52
C ILE A 307 -15.06 -14.47 5.37
N ALA A 308 -15.46 -13.37 6.03
CA ALA A 308 -16.80 -12.83 5.85
C ALA A 308 -17.01 -12.27 4.44
N ASN A 309 -15.99 -11.62 3.87
CA ASN A 309 -16.03 -11.12 2.49
C ASN A 309 -16.18 -12.26 1.47
N GLU A 310 -15.44 -13.34 1.63
CA GLU A 310 -15.56 -14.54 0.80
C GLU A 310 -16.97 -15.13 0.87
N ARG A 311 -17.52 -15.31 2.08
CA ARG A 311 -18.87 -15.84 2.29
C ARG A 311 -19.94 -14.99 1.61
N ALA A 312 -19.87 -13.67 1.83
CA ALA A 312 -20.83 -12.74 1.23
C ALA A 312 -20.78 -12.75 -0.31
N LEU A 313 -19.57 -12.77 -0.89
CA LEU A 313 -19.41 -12.86 -2.36
C LEU A 313 -19.93 -14.18 -2.91
N THR A 314 -19.65 -15.30 -2.23
CA THR A 314 -20.13 -16.63 -2.63
C THR A 314 -21.65 -16.72 -2.56
N ALA A 315 -22.25 -16.16 -1.50
CA ALA A 315 -23.69 -16.11 -1.30
C ALA A 315 -24.39 -15.00 -2.12
N GLN A 316 -23.63 -14.18 -2.86
CA GLN A 316 -24.13 -13.01 -3.59
C GLN A 316 -24.89 -12.00 -2.71
N GLU A 317 -24.46 -11.86 -1.46
CA GLU A 317 -24.99 -10.89 -0.53
C GLU A 317 -24.51 -9.48 -0.87
N SER A 318 -25.37 -8.48 -0.61
CA SER A 318 -25.04 -7.07 -0.86
C SER A 318 -24.17 -6.46 0.24
N GLU A 319 -24.05 -7.13 1.40
CA GLU A 319 -23.32 -6.67 2.57
C GLU A 319 -22.65 -7.87 3.26
N LEU A 320 -21.38 -7.75 3.62
CA LEU A 320 -20.74 -8.66 4.55
C LEU A 320 -20.99 -8.17 5.97
N ILE A 321 -21.23 -9.12 6.88
CA ILE A 321 -21.42 -8.87 8.31
C ILE A 321 -20.53 -9.86 9.08
N CYS A 322 -19.71 -9.36 9.99
CA CYS A 322 -18.93 -10.20 10.88
C CYS A 322 -18.77 -9.55 12.25
N SER A 323 -18.24 -10.30 13.22
CA SER A 323 -17.86 -9.77 14.53
C SER A 323 -16.33 -9.62 14.56
N ILE A 324 -15.85 -8.44 14.88
CA ILE A 324 -14.43 -8.16 15.11
C ILE A 324 -14.32 -7.57 16.51
N GLU A 325 -13.56 -8.21 17.41
CA GLU A 325 -13.41 -7.79 18.80
C GLU A 325 -14.74 -7.65 19.56
N GLY A 326 -15.72 -8.49 19.23
CA GLY A 326 -17.05 -8.43 19.81
C GLY A 326 -17.96 -7.32 19.25
N ASN A 327 -17.44 -6.47 18.39
CA ASN A 327 -18.21 -5.43 17.69
C ASN A 327 -18.73 -5.95 16.35
N GLU A 328 -19.93 -5.53 15.97
CA GLU A 328 -20.44 -5.79 14.63
C GLU A 328 -19.67 -4.94 13.62
N TYR A 329 -19.21 -5.58 12.55
CA TYR A 329 -18.53 -4.94 11.41
C TYR A 329 -19.33 -5.20 10.14
N ARG A 330 -19.57 -4.15 9.34
CA ARG A 330 -20.30 -4.23 8.07
C ARG A 330 -19.57 -3.51 6.96
N GLN A 331 -19.61 -4.11 5.77
CA GLN A 331 -19.03 -3.52 4.58
C GLN A 331 -19.71 -4.05 3.32
N THR A 332 -19.67 -3.29 2.22
CA THR A 332 -19.97 -3.82 0.89
C THR A 332 -18.91 -4.85 0.49
N PRO A 333 -19.28 -6.08 0.06
CA PRO A 333 -18.31 -7.09 -0.34
C PRO A 333 -17.44 -6.61 -1.50
N PHE A 334 -16.15 -6.91 -1.43
CA PHE A 334 -15.19 -6.42 -2.40
C PHE A 334 -14.41 -7.56 -3.07
N PRO A 335 -14.63 -7.81 -4.38
CA PRO A 335 -14.03 -8.94 -5.10
C PRO A 335 -12.49 -8.96 -5.09
N TYR A 336 -11.84 -7.79 -5.04
CA TYR A 336 -10.38 -7.72 -4.98
C TYR A 336 -9.84 -8.38 -3.69
N GLN A 337 -10.49 -8.19 -2.55
CA GLN A 337 -10.08 -8.79 -1.28
C GLN A 337 -10.29 -10.31 -1.23
N LEU A 338 -11.21 -10.86 -2.03
CA LEU A 338 -11.26 -12.30 -2.27
C LEU A 338 -10.05 -12.79 -3.08
N LYS A 339 -9.60 -12.00 -4.06
CA LYS A 339 -8.37 -12.31 -4.80
C LYS A 339 -7.14 -12.32 -3.87
N CYS A 340 -7.06 -11.39 -2.91
CA CYS A 340 -6.00 -11.37 -1.89
C CYS A 340 -6.01 -12.64 -1.04
N LEU A 341 -7.18 -13.06 -0.53
CA LEU A 341 -7.33 -14.32 0.21
C LEU A 341 -6.89 -15.54 -0.61
N ASN A 342 -7.25 -15.59 -1.89
CA ASN A 342 -6.83 -16.67 -2.78
C ASN A 342 -5.30 -16.67 -2.96
N TRP A 343 -4.66 -15.53 -3.09
CA TRP A 343 -3.20 -15.44 -3.16
C TRP A 343 -2.50 -15.93 -1.89
N ILE A 344 -3.05 -15.66 -0.70
CA ILE A 344 -2.55 -16.22 0.56
C ILE A 344 -2.63 -17.76 0.53
N ARG A 345 -3.77 -18.32 0.12
CA ARG A 345 -3.98 -19.77 0.01
C ARG A 345 -3.09 -20.42 -1.05
N GLU A 346 -2.94 -19.79 -2.20
CA GLU A 346 -2.02 -20.23 -3.25
C GLU A 346 -0.57 -20.23 -2.76
N ALA A 347 -0.12 -19.17 -2.09
CA ALA A 347 1.22 -19.10 -1.54
C ALA A 347 1.47 -20.20 -0.47
N PHE A 348 0.49 -20.46 0.38
CA PHE A 348 0.53 -21.57 1.34
C PHE A 348 0.57 -22.93 0.64
N GLY A 349 -0.26 -23.16 -0.37
CA GLY A 349 -0.33 -24.40 -1.14
C GLY A 349 0.97 -24.71 -1.91
N GLN A 350 1.73 -23.69 -2.30
CA GLN A 350 3.02 -23.83 -2.99
C GLN A 350 4.18 -24.22 -2.06
N LEU A 351 4.01 -24.13 -0.74
CA LEU A 351 5.02 -24.54 0.23
C LEU A 351 5.22 -26.06 0.23
N HIS A 352 6.43 -26.53 0.50
CA HIS A 352 6.68 -27.93 0.77
C HIS A 352 5.95 -28.38 2.05
N GLU A 353 5.69 -29.69 2.18
CA GLU A 353 4.92 -30.23 3.32
C GLU A 353 5.49 -29.83 4.69
N GLY A 354 6.82 -29.88 4.86
CA GLY A 354 7.48 -29.47 6.09
C GLY A 354 7.30 -27.98 6.42
N ASP A 355 7.34 -27.14 5.39
CA ASP A 355 7.15 -25.69 5.53
C ASP A 355 5.69 -25.34 5.83
N ARG A 356 4.72 -26.04 5.21
CA ARG A 356 3.30 -25.89 5.55
C ARG A 356 3.02 -26.20 6.99
N LYS A 357 3.52 -27.34 7.49
CA LYS A 357 3.39 -27.71 8.91
C LYS A 357 4.00 -26.67 9.84
N ALA A 358 5.12 -26.08 9.47
CA ALA A 358 5.74 -25.01 10.27
C ALA A 358 4.88 -23.74 10.27
N VAL A 359 4.30 -23.36 9.12
CA VAL A 359 3.34 -22.22 9.04
C VAL A 359 2.10 -22.50 9.88
N GLU A 360 1.50 -23.69 9.77
CA GLU A 360 0.34 -24.10 10.58
C GLU A 360 0.62 -23.97 12.07
N GLN A 361 1.78 -24.46 12.53
CA GLN A 361 2.21 -24.37 13.93
C GLN A 361 2.43 -22.93 14.40
N LEU A 362 3.01 -22.08 13.55
CA LEU A 362 3.25 -20.67 13.88
C LEU A 362 1.98 -19.84 13.91
N LEU A 363 0.99 -20.20 13.11
CA LEU A 363 -0.29 -19.49 13.05
C LEU A 363 -1.35 -20.06 14.01
N ASP A 364 -1.12 -21.24 14.59
CA ASP A 364 -2.06 -21.87 15.51
C ASP A 364 -2.34 -20.96 16.71
N GLY A 365 -3.62 -20.67 16.96
CA GLY A 365 -4.07 -19.78 18.02
C GLY A 365 -3.85 -18.28 17.78
N THR A 366 -3.31 -17.88 16.63
CA THR A 366 -3.22 -16.46 16.27
C THR A 366 -4.52 -15.91 15.66
N GLY A 367 -5.39 -16.78 15.13
CA GLY A 367 -6.56 -16.44 14.31
C GLY A 367 -6.25 -16.39 12.81
N CYS A 368 -4.97 -16.31 12.41
CA CYS A 368 -4.56 -16.33 11.00
C CYS A 368 -4.70 -17.72 10.37
N GLU A 369 -4.76 -18.80 11.16
CA GLU A 369 -5.03 -20.16 10.69
C GLU A 369 -6.34 -20.26 9.89
N LEU A 370 -7.31 -19.37 10.14
CA LEU A 370 -8.57 -19.28 9.39
C LEU A 370 -8.35 -18.97 7.90
N LEU A 371 -7.27 -18.28 7.56
CA LEU A 371 -6.96 -17.90 6.18
C LEU A 371 -6.45 -19.07 5.35
N LEU A 372 -5.96 -20.13 5.99
CA LEU A 372 -5.37 -21.29 5.32
C LEU A 372 -6.44 -22.31 4.89
N ALA A 373 -7.62 -22.26 5.49
CA ALA A 373 -8.69 -23.22 5.19
C ALA A 373 -9.21 -23.02 3.76
N ASP A 374 -9.20 -24.10 2.98
CA ASP A 374 -9.89 -24.15 1.70
C ASP A 374 -11.40 -24.40 1.94
N PRO A 375 -12.30 -23.50 1.55
CA PRO A 375 -13.75 -23.70 1.74
C PRO A 375 -14.31 -24.85 0.86
N HIS A 376 -13.50 -25.39 -0.06
CA HIS A 376 -13.88 -26.44 -1.01
C HIS A 376 -13.14 -27.78 -0.76
N GLY A 377 -12.34 -27.88 0.34
CA GLY A 377 -11.61 -29.06 0.75
C GLY A 377 -12.38 -30.01 1.66
#